data_7d76d22a58b81464fc417945ebd1df02
#
_entry.id   7d76d22a58b81464fc417945ebd1df02
#
_cell.length_a   1.000
_cell.length_b   1.000
_cell.length_c   1.000
_cell.angle_alpha   90.00
_cell.angle_beta   90.00
_cell.angle_gamma   90.00
#
_symmetry.space_group_name_H-M   'P 1'
#
loop_
_entity.id
_entity.type
_entity.pdbx_description
1 polymer ?
#
loop_
_entity_poly.entity_id
_entity_poly.type
_entity_poly.pdbx_seq_one_letter_code
_entity_poly.pdbx_strand_id
1 'polypeptide(L)'
;MGIISRGFSGRRSAADAKLPPGQYLTTDFPVLSAGPTPHIPLDQWEFVIDDGTNVLRRWDWKSFRDLPTETFTVDLHCVTRWSKLGTSWEGVSVDTMLADVKTDASYAMARSYGDYTTNLPLKDLRNGQAWIAFRFDNKDLAPEHGGPARLLVPHLYLWKSAKWVKGLTLMSHDKPGFWESLGYHIYGDPWREQRYSSDE
;
A
#
# COMPACT_ATOMS: atom_id res chain seq x y z
N MET A 1 -2.81 29.94 -37.95
CA MET A 1 -3.48 29.11 -36.91
C MET A 1 -2.71 27.81 -36.80
N GLY A 2 -1.80 27.75 -35.85
CA GLY A 2 -0.96 26.55 -35.64
C GLY A 2 -1.58 25.66 -34.58
N ILE A 3 -1.88 24.42 -34.94
CA ILE A 3 -2.36 23.38 -34.01
C ILE A 3 -1.13 22.82 -33.30
N ILE A 4 -0.96 23.16 -32.05
CA ILE A 4 0.06 22.53 -31.19
C ILE A 4 -0.52 21.19 -30.73
N SER A 5 -0.11 20.10 -31.37
CA SER A 5 -0.38 18.75 -30.86
C SER A 5 0.42 18.54 -29.57
N ARG A 6 -0.26 18.35 -28.45
CA ARG A 6 0.37 17.87 -27.20
C ARG A 6 0.96 16.48 -27.49
N GLY A 7 2.28 16.41 -27.45
CA GLY A 7 3.01 15.17 -27.67
C GLY A 7 2.54 14.06 -26.73
N PHE A 8 2.37 12.88 -27.30
CA PHE A 8 2.22 11.63 -26.55
C PHE A 8 3.39 11.50 -25.58
N SER A 9 3.10 11.45 -24.29
CA SER A 9 4.08 10.98 -23.30
C SER A 9 4.34 9.50 -23.61
N GLY A 10 5.42 9.24 -24.34
CA GLY A 10 5.80 7.89 -24.75
C GLY A 10 5.96 7.01 -23.50
N ARG A 11 5.41 5.78 -23.54
CA ARG A 11 5.76 4.73 -22.61
C ARG A 11 7.28 4.62 -22.59
N ARG A 12 7.92 4.85 -21.43
CA ARG A 12 9.35 4.57 -21.25
C ARG A 12 9.60 3.13 -21.68
N SER A 13 10.58 2.92 -22.56
CA SER A 13 10.99 1.56 -22.90
C SER A 13 11.55 0.87 -21.64
N ALA A 14 11.39 -0.43 -21.54
CA ALA A 14 11.93 -1.22 -20.42
C ALA A 14 13.45 -1.04 -20.25
N ALA A 15 14.16 -0.65 -21.32
CA ALA A 15 15.60 -0.38 -21.31
C ALA A 15 15.98 0.93 -20.61
N ASP A 16 15.06 1.91 -20.51
CA ASP A 16 15.32 3.23 -19.91
C ASP A 16 14.78 3.35 -18.47
N ALA A 17 14.14 2.30 -17.95
CA ALA A 17 13.56 2.31 -16.63
C ALA A 17 14.65 2.15 -15.55
N LYS A 18 14.83 3.17 -14.72
CA LYS A 18 15.68 3.05 -13.53
C LYS A 18 14.97 2.19 -12.49
N LEU A 19 15.52 1.02 -12.19
CA LEU A 19 15.06 0.13 -11.13
C LEU A 19 15.88 0.31 -9.85
N PRO A 20 15.31 0.06 -8.67
CA PRO A 20 16.09 -0.07 -7.44
C PRO A 20 17.17 -1.15 -7.56
N PRO A 21 18.25 -1.07 -6.77
CA PRO A 21 19.31 -2.08 -6.78
C PRO A 21 18.77 -3.52 -6.58
N GLY A 22 19.33 -4.48 -7.31
CA GLY A 22 18.97 -5.89 -7.21
C GLY A 22 17.57 -6.26 -7.72
N GLN A 23 16.84 -5.35 -8.38
CA GLN A 23 15.51 -5.61 -8.95
C GLN A 23 15.59 -5.93 -10.45
N TYR A 24 14.64 -6.76 -10.91
CA TYR A 24 14.38 -7.00 -12.33
C TYR A 24 12.95 -6.61 -12.71
N LEU A 25 12.74 -6.22 -13.95
CA LEU A 25 11.43 -5.84 -14.46
C LEU A 25 10.57 -7.08 -14.76
N THR A 26 9.30 -7.06 -14.35
CA THR A 26 8.30 -8.05 -14.75
C THR A 26 7.06 -7.40 -15.36
N THR A 27 6.42 -8.09 -16.29
CA THR A 27 5.08 -7.77 -16.80
C THR A 27 3.97 -8.41 -15.97
N ASP A 28 4.31 -9.49 -15.25
CA ASP A 28 3.38 -10.21 -14.40
C ASP A 28 3.11 -9.45 -13.09
N PHE A 29 2.07 -9.88 -12.38
CA PHE A 29 1.83 -9.47 -11.00
C PHE A 29 1.86 -10.74 -10.13
N PRO A 30 3.05 -11.17 -9.66
CA PRO A 30 3.18 -12.38 -8.88
C PRO A 30 2.38 -12.34 -7.58
N VAL A 31 1.70 -13.45 -7.26
CA VAL A 31 0.96 -13.60 -6.01
C VAL A 31 1.87 -14.20 -4.96
N LEU A 32 2.17 -13.42 -3.91
CA LEU A 32 2.92 -13.85 -2.73
C LEU A 32 2.10 -13.51 -1.49
N SER A 33 2.02 -14.42 -0.54
CA SER A 33 1.25 -14.24 0.68
C SER A 33 1.88 -15.00 1.86
N ALA A 34 1.72 -14.47 3.07
CA ALA A 34 2.15 -15.11 4.31
C ALA A 34 1.17 -16.21 4.79
N GLY A 35 0.01 -16.35 4.14
CA GLY A 35 -1.03 -17.31 4.49
C GLY A 35 -2.06 -17.47 3.38
N PRO A 36 -3.14 -18.21 3.61
CA PRO A 36 -4.20 -18.41 2.64
C PRO A 36 -4.92 -17.09 2.33
N THR A 37 -5.48 -16.98 1.12
CA THR A 37 -6.33 -15.86 0.73
C THR A 37 -7.64 -15.92 1.52
N PRO A 38 -7.98 -14.92 2.35
CA PRO A 38 -9.22 -14.92 3.09
C PRO A 38 -10.42 -14.64 2.16
N HIS A 39 -11.56 -15.21 2.46
CA HIS A 39 -12.83 -14.79 1.88
C HIS A 39 -13.44 -13.69 2.74
N ILE A 40 -13.60 -12.50 2.19
CA ILE A 40 -14.09 -11.31 2.90
C ILE A 40 -15.35 -10.80 2.20
N PRO A 41 -16.56 -11.15 2.67
CA PRO A 41 -17.80 -10.58 2.17
C PRO A 41 -17.83 -9.06 2.36
N LEU A 42 -18.35 -8.32 1.37
CA LEU A 42 -18.36 -6.85 1.42
C LEU A 42 -19.23 -6.29 2.54
N ASP A 43 -20.26 -7.02 2.94
CA ASP A 43 -21.14 -6.68 4.08
C ASP A 43 -20.48 -6.91 5.45
N GLN A 44 -19.34 -7.61 5.48
CA GLN A 44 -18.53 -7.83 6.68
C GLN A 44 -17.22 -7.05 6.64
N TRP A 45 -16.91 -6.38 5.52
CA TRP A 45 -15.70 -5.57 5.42
C TRP A 45 -15.85 -4.28 6.20
N GLU A 46 -14.86 -3.98 7.01
CA GLU A 46 -14.73 -2.70 7.68
C GLU A 46 -13.27 -2.22 7.66
N PHE A 47 -13.09 -0.92 7.76
CA PHE A 47 -11.80 -0.30 8.00
C PHE A 47 -11.86 0.59 9.23
N VAL A 48 -10.93 0.39 10.17
CA VAL A 48 -10.91 1.08 11.45
C VAL A 48 -9.57 1.77 11.65
N ILE A 49 -9.60 3.06 12.02
CA ILE A 49 -8.45 3.78 12.56
C ILE A 49 -8.66 3.91 14.07
N ASP A 50 -7.69 3.44 14.84
CA ASP A 50 -7.70 3.49 16.31
C ASP A 50 -6.32 3.93 16.86
N ASP A 51 -6.26 4.23 18.17
CA ASP A 51 -5.04 4.55 18.90
C ASP A 51 -4.58 3.40 19.82
N GLY A 52 -5.12 2.20 19.60
CA GLY A 52 -4.91 1.03 20.46
C GLY A 52 -5.89 0.93 21.63
N THR A 53 -6.62 1.99 21.93
CA THR A 53 -7.62 2.05 23.01
C THR A 53 -8.98 2.50 22.47
N ASN A 54 -9.01 3.56 21.68
CA ASN A 54 -10.21 4.20 21.17
C ASN A 54 -10.29 4.08 19.66
N VAL A 55 -11.50 3.81 19.15
CA VAL A 55 -11.80 3.94 17.72
C VAL A 55 -11.92 5.42 17.37
N LEU A 56 -11.07 5.89 16.48
CA LEU A 56 -11.03 7.28 16.00
C LEU A 56 -11.91 7.47 14.77
N ARG A 57 -11.90 6.48 13.86
CA ARG A 57 -12.72 6.43 12.64
C ARG A 57 -13.07 5.00 12.30
N ARG A 58 -14.24 4.82 11.65
CA ARG A 58 -14.71 3.52 11.16
C ARG A 58 -15.53 3.72 9.88
N TRP A 59 -15.31 2.84 8.91
CA TRP A 59 -16.08 2.75 7.68
C TRP A 59 -16.47 1.30 7.44
N ASP A 60 -17.71 1.05 7.06
CA ASP A 60 -18.13 -0.13 6.32
C ASP A 60 -17.80 0.03 4.83
N TRP A 61 -18.02 -1.00 4.03
CA TRP A 61 -17.72 -0.94 2.60
C TRP A 61 -18.44 0.20 1.88
N LYS A 62 -19.70 0.44 2.20
CA LYS A 62 -20.49 1.48 1.56
C LYS A 62 -19.96 2.87 1.89
N SER A 63 -19.82 3.21 3.14
CA SER A 63 -19.31 4.51 3.59
C SER A 63 -17.86 4.76 3.17
N PHE A 64 -17.03 3.70 3.07
CA PHE A 64 -15.69 3.78 2.51
C PHE A 64 -15.73 4.14 1.01
N ARG A 65 -16.62 3.52 0.23
CA ARG A 65 -16.77 3.78 -1.21
C ARG A 65 -17.41 5.13 -1.52
N ASP A 66 -18.08 5.77 -0.57
CA ASP A 66 -18.62 7.13 -0.67
C ASP A 66 -17.55 8.22 -0.44
N LEU A 67 -16.34 7.85 0.03
CA LEU A 67 -15.21 8.79 0.17
C LEU A 67 -14.66 9.22 -1.19
N PRO A 68 -14.03 10.42 -1.27
CA PRO A 68 -13.31 10.85 -2.47
C PRO A 68 -12.28 9.80 -2.91
N THR A 69 -12.38 9.36 -4.17
CA THR A 69 -11.49 8.37 -4.76
C THR A 69 -10.54 9.02 -5.75
N GLU A 70 -9.35 8.45 -5.89
CA GLU A 70 -8.31 8.88 -6.82
C GLU A 70 -7.92 7.74 -7.75
N THR A 71 -7.64 8.07 -9.01
CA THR A 71 -6.93 7.16 -9.93
C THR A 71 -5.48 7.61 -10.04
N PHE A 72 -4.56 6.71 -9.77
CA PHE A 72 -3.13 7.02 -9.73
C PHE A 72 -2.30 5.90 -10.35
N THR A 73 -1.08 6.25 -10.78
CA THR A 73 -0.14 5.31 -11.39
C THR A 73 1.14 5.27 -10.58
N VAL A 74 1.56 4.08 -10.19
CA VAL A 74 2.74 3.86 -9.34
C VAL A 74 3.54 2.64 -9.78
N ASP A 75 4.80 2.60 -9.37
CA ASP A 75 5.69 1.46 -9.53
C ASP A 75 5.64 0.60 -8.27
N LEU A 76 5.75 -0.72 -8.42
CA LEU A 76 5.77 -1.67 -7.33
C LEU A 76 7.11 -2.38 -7.26
N HIS A 77 7.66 -2.51 -6.05
CA HIS A 77 8.93 -3.20 -5.79
C HIS A 77 8.75 -4.27 -4.73
N CYS A 78 9.01 -5.53 -5.09
CA CYS A 78 8.91 -6.65 -4.15
C CYS A 78 10.29 -7.02 -3.58
N VAL A 79 10.34 -7.40 -2.31
CA VAL A 79 11.57 -7.92 -1.68
C VAL A 79 12.13 -9.14 -2.40
N THR A 80 11.29 -9.91 -3.08
CA THR A 80 11.68 -11.06 -3.93
C THR A 80 12.23 -10.64 -5.30
N ARG A 81 12.69 -9.39 -5.41
CA ARG A 81 13.49 -8.81 -6.50
C ARG A 81 12.76 -8.46 -7.79
N TRP A 82 11.46 -8.62 -7.91
CA TRP A 82 10.74 -8.12 -9.07
C TRP A 82 10.21 -6.70 -8.86
N SER A 83 10.15 -5.94 -9.94
CA SER A 83 9.47 -4.65 -10.03
C SER A 83 8.48 -4.66 -11.16
N LYS A 84 7.29 -4.09 -10.94
CA LYS A 84 6.26 -3.87 -11.94
C LYS A 84 6.00 -2.36 -12.03
N LEU A 85 6.27 -1.80 -13.20
CA LEU A 85 6.20 -0.35 -13.42
C LEU A 85 4.87 0.07 -14.03
N GLY A 86 4.45 1.32 -13.76
CA GLY A 86 3.30 1.95 -14.38
C GLY A 86 1.98 1.27 -14.06
N THR A 87 1.82 0.73 -12.84
CA THR A 87 0.59 0.07 -12.41
C THR A 87 -0.50 1.09 -12.11
N SER A 88 -1.70 0.90 -12.67
CA SER A 88 -2.85 1.79 -12.51
C SER A 88 -3.77 1.30 -11.40
N TRP A 89 -4.13 2.20 -10.48
CA TRP A 89 -4.93 1.90 -9.30
C TRP A 89 -6.04 2.91 -9.10
N GLU A 90 -7.11 2.49 -8.42
CA GLU A 90 -8.15 3.36 -7.87
C GLU A 90 -8.29 3.08 -6.37
N GLY A 91 -8.34 4.14 -5.56
CA GLY A 91 -8.38 4.01 -4.11
C GLY A 91 -8.74 5.31 -3.42
N VAL A 92 -8.85 5.25 -2.10
CA VAL A 92 -9.02 6.41 -1.22
C VAL A 92 -7.66 6.74 -0.62
N SER A 93 -7.24 8.02 -0.71
CA SER A 93 -6.02 8.50 -0.07
C SER A 93 -6.08 8.31 1.45
N VAL A 94 -5.00 7.88 2.06
CA VAL A 94 -4.91 7.81 3.52
C VAL A 94 -4.99 9.21 4.14
N ASP A 95 -4.58 10.27 3.42
CA ASP A 95 -4.78 11.66 3.86
C ASP A 95 -6.27 11.97 4.03
N THR A 96 -7.13 11.57 3.09
CA THR A 96 -8.59 11.72 3.19
C THR A 96 -9.14 11.01 4.43
N MET A 97 -8.67 9.80 4.72
CA MET A 97 -9.12 9.02 5.87
C MET A 97 -8.60 9.58 7.20
N LEU A 98 -7.48 10.28 7.20
CA LEU A 98 -6.84 10.90 8.36
C LEU A 98 -7.16 12.40 8.52
N ALA A 99 -7.96 13.02 7.64
CA ALA A 99 -8.16 14.48 7.59
C ALA A 99 -8.62 15.06 8.94
N ASP A 100 -9.59 14.38 9.59
CA ASP A 100 -10.16 14.83 10.88
C ASP A 100 -9.59 14.06 12.08
N VAL A 101 -8.53 13.28 11.91
CA VAL A 101 -7.89 12.53 12.99
C VAL A 101 -6.80 13.39 13.62
N LYS A 102 -7.08 13.86 14.84
CA LYS A 102 -6.08 14.55 15.67
C LYS A 102 -5.24 13.50 16.40
N THR A 103 -3.94 13.53 16.19
CA THR A 103 -3.02 12.55 16.78
C THR A 103 -1.61 13.09 16.87
N ASP A 104 -0.90 12.73 17.92
CA ASP A 104 0.54 12.93 18.10
C ASP A 104 1.34 11.66 17.74
N ALA A 105 0.68 10.66 17.18
CA ALA A 105 1.32 9.42 16.75
C ALA A 105 2.37 9.68 15.67
N SER A 106 3.47 8.98 15.77
CA SER A 106 4.56 9.02 14.78
C SER A 106 4.57 7.81 13.85
N TYR A 107 3.85 6.75 14.20
CA TYR A 107 3.79 5.47 13.48
C TYR A 107 2.37 4.96 13.36
N ALA A 108 2.18 4.02 12.46
CA ALA A 108 0.96 3.24 12.33
C ALA A 108 1.28 1.76 12.16
N MET A 109 0.47 0.89 12.74
CA MET A 109 0.42 -0.54 12.44
C MET A 109 -0.74 -0.80 11.50
N ALA A 110 -0.45 -1.15 10.25
CA ALA A 110 -1.46 -1.65 9.33
C ALA A 110 -1.86 -3.08 9.73
N ARG A 111 -3.17 -3.33 9.78
CA ARG A 111 -3.76 -4.62 10.18
C ARG A 111 -4.61 -5.18 9.05
N SER A 112 -4.51 -6.46 8.81
CA SER A 112 -5.24 -7.19 7.76
C SER A 112 -6.22 -8.19 8.33
N TYR A 113 -7.22 -8.57 7.53
CA TYR A 113 -7.91 -9.82 7.74
C TYR A 113 -6.91 -10.98 7.57
N GLY A 114 -6.91 -11.97 8.46
CA GLY A 114 -5.90 -13.05 8.48
C GLY A 114 -4.62 -12.73 9.26
N ASP A 115 -4.71 -11.73 10.18
CA ASP A 115 -3.71 -11.41 11.22
C ASP A 115 -2.34 -10.90 10.72
N TYR A 116 -2.19 -10.60 9.42
CA TYR A 116 -1.00 -9.93 8.91
C TYR A 116 -0.94 -8.49 9.42
N THR A 117 0.26 -8.06 9.82
CA THR A 117 0.54 -6.69 10.26
C THR A 117 1.84 -6.19 9.64
N THR A 118 1.94 -4.87 9.45
CA THR A 118 3.20 -4.20 9.11
C THR A 118 3.21 -2.78 9.68
N ASN A 119 4.35 -2.38 10.22
CA ASN A 119 4.56 -1.04 10.77
C ASN A 119 4.95 -0.05 9.66
N LEU A 120 4.59 1.21 9.86
CA LEU A 120 4.91 2.31 8.95
C LEU A 120 5.12 3.60 9.75
N PRO A 121 6.11 4.43 9.43
CA PRO A 121 6.10 5.81 9.89
C PRO A 121 4.84 6.52 9.39
N LEU A 122 4.15 7.25 10.25
CA LEU A 122 2.89 7.92 9.88
C LEU A 122 3.10 8.97 8.76
N LYS A 123 4.28 9.57 8.68
CA LYS A 123 4.67 10.50 7.60
C LYS A 123 4.60 9.85 6.21
N ASP A 124 4.89 8.54 6.09
CA ASP A 124 4.90 7.79 4.83
C ASP A 124 3.49 7.36 4.39
N LEU A 125 2.49 7.57 5.24
CA LEU A 125 1.07 7.40 4.94
C LEU A 125 0.38 8.70 4.55
N ARG A 126 1.07 9.85 4.64
CA ARG A 126 0.54 11.19 4.39
C ARG A 126 1.14 11.82 3.12
N ASN A 127 0.62 12.98 2.75
CA ASN A 127 1.11 13.81 1.63
C ASN A 127 1.05 13.10 0.27
N GLY A 128 -0.04 12.37 0.01
CA GLY A 128 -0.26 11.68 -1.25
C GLY A 128 0.69 10.50 -1.48
N GLN A 129 1.14 9.82 -0.42
CA GLN A 129 2.09 8.72 -0.51
C GLN A 129 1.48 7.33 -0.25
N ALA A 130 0.22 7.28 0.20
CA ALA A 130 -0.44 6.02 0.53
C ALA A 130 -1.95 6.04 0.25
N TRP A 131 -2.48 4.89 -0.14
CA TRP A 131 -3.90 4.69 -0.47
C TRP A 131 -4.44 3.38 0.07
N ILE A 132 -5.73 3.35 0.33
CA ILE A 132 -6.49 2.10 0.46
C ILE A 132 -7.09 1.84 -0.92
N ALA A 133 -6.42 0.98 -1.68
CA ALA A 133 -6.76 0.68 -3.07
C ALA A 133 -7.72 -0.51 -3.15
N PHE A 134 -8.74 -0.40 -4.01
CA PHE A 134 -9.79 -1.40 -4.22
C PHE A 134 -9.94 -1.82 -5.68
N ARG A 135 -9.27 -1.13 -6.64
CA ARG A 135 -9.21 -1.53 -8.06
C ARG A 135 -7.79 -1.49 -8.58
N PHE A 136 -7.53 -2.37 -9.55
CA PHE A 136 -6.29 -2.49 -10.30
C PHE A 136 -6.61 -2.66 -11.78
N ASP A 137 -5.98 -1.88 -12.66
CA ASP A 137 -6.22 -1.87 -14.12
C ASP A 137 -7.73 -1.80 -14.45
N ASN A 138 -8.46 -0.88 -13.81
CA ASN A 138 -9.91 -0.65 -13.98
C ASN A 138 -10.82 -1.84 -13.60
N LYS A 139 -10.31 -2.84 -12.90
CA LYS A 139 -11.06 -4.00 -12.40
C LYS A 139 -11.05 -4.01 -10.88
N ASP A 140 -12.08 -4.55 -10.27
CA ASP A 140 -12.09 -4.79 -8.84
C ASP A 140 -10.89 -5.66 -8.46
N LEU A 141 -10.29 -5.34 -7.32
CA LEU A 141 -9.06 -5.99 -6.89
C LEU A 141 -9.30 -7.47 -6.60
N ALA A 142 -8.59 -8.34 -7.31
CA ALA A 142 -8.68 -9.78 -7.13
C ALA A 142 -8.32 -10.18 -5.69
N PRO A 143 -9.01 -11.19 -5.11
CA PRO A 143 -8.78 -11.61 -3.72
C PRO A 143 -7.31 -11.92 -3.42
N GLU A 144 -6.59 -12.62 -4.31
CA GLU A 144 -5.18 -12.98 -4.16
C GLU A 144 -4.23 -11.77 -4.18
N HIS A 145 -4.67 -10.64 -4.75
CA HIS A 145 -3.94 -9.37 -4.74
C HIS A 145 -4.33 -8.44 -3.59
N GLY A 146 -5.23 -8.88 -2.71
CA GLY A 146 -5.62 -8.17 -1.50
C GLY A 146 -7.04 -7.61 -1.52
N GLY A 147 -7.90 -8.03 -2.48
CA GLY A 147 -9.30 -7.63 -2.50
C GLY A 147 -10.08 -8.09 -1.25
N PRO A 148 -11.11 -7.31 -0.85
CA PRO A 148 -11.69 -6.17 -1.56
C PRO A 148 -10.87 -4.87 -1.49
N ALA A 149 -9.98 -4.70 -0.51
CA ALA A 149 -9.10 -3.53 -0.42
C ALA A 149 -7.75 -3.86 0.20
N ARG A 150 -6.71 -3.17 -0.28
CA ARG A 150 -5.35 -3.26 0.24
C ARG A 150 -4.77 -1.90 0.56
N LEU A 151 -3.85 -1.84 1.50
CA LEU A 151 -2.95 -0.70 1.65
C LEU A 151 -1.96 -0.70 0.48
N LEU A 152 -1.63 0.48 -0.04
CA LEU A 152 -0.62 0.69 -1.05
C LEU A 152 0.31 1.84 -0.62
N VAL A 153 1.61 1.53 -0.45
CA VAL A 153 2.69 2.45 -0.06
C VAL A 153 3.84 2.22 -1.04
N PRO A 154 3.76 2.78 -2.27
CA PRO A 154 4.58 2.33 -3.39
C PRO A 154 6.06 2.66 -3.28
N HIS A 155 6.46 3.65 -2.47
CA HIS A 155 7.87 4.00 -2.25
C HIS A 155 8.61 3.03 -1.31
N LEU A 156 7.89 2.11 -0.67
CA LEU A 156 8.46 1.04 0.14
C LEU A 156 8.28 -0.33 -0.53
N TYR A 157 9.06 -1.31 -0.11
CA TYR A 157 8.85 -2.67 -0.58
C TYR A 157 7.42 -3.16 -0.31
N LEU A 158 6.90 -4.00 -1.20
CA LEU A 158 5.49 -4.38 -1.28
C LEU A 158 4.93 -5.09 -0.03
N TRP A 159 5.77 -5.63 0.87
CA TRP A 159 5.27 -6.17 2.15
C TRP A 159 4.72 -5.07 3.07
N LYS A 160 5.16 -3.79 2.90
CA LYS A 160 4.60 -2.63 3.60
C LYS A 160 3.20 -2.25 3.10
N SER A 161 2.80 -2.77 1.95
CA SER A 161 1.50 -2.59 1.33
C SER A 161 0.57 -3.76 1.67
N ALA A 162 0.04 -3.76 2.89
CA ALA A 162 -0.75 -4.86 3.46
C ALA A 162 -1.98 -5.21 2.62
N LYS A 163 -2.10 -6.47 2.19
CA LYS A 163 -3.30 -7.03 1.56
C LYS A 163 -4.43 -7.15 2.57
N TRP A 164 -5.68 -7.18 2.08
CA TRP A 164 -6.87 -7.44 2.92
C TRP A 164 -6.92 -6.52 4.14
N VAL A 165 -6.59 -5.26 3.93
CA VAL A 165 -6.45 -4.32 5.04
C VAL A 165 -7.79 -4.06 5.73
N LYS A 166 -7.77 -4.08 7.07
CA LYS A 166 -8.94 -3.81 7.94
C LYS A 166 -8.75 -2.61 8.86
N GLY A 167 -7.56 -1.99 8.88
CA GLY A 167 -7.36 -0.80 9.71
C GLY A 167 -5.93 -0.40 9.95
N LEU A 168 -5.80 0.74 10.64
CA LEU A 168 -4.55 1.31 11.11
C LEU A 168 -4.66 1.57 12.62
N THR A 169 -3.71 1.05 13.39
CA THR A 169 -3.53 1.47 14.79
C THR A 169 -2.44 2.53 14.86
N LEU A 170 -2.78 3.73 15.29
CA LEU A 170 -1.83 4.83 15.45
C LEU A 170 -1.00 4.64 16.70
N MET A 171 0.32 4.84 16.60
CA MET A 171 1.28 4.53 17.69
C MET A 171 2.28 5.67 17.88
N SER A 172 2.67 5.92 19.12
CA SER A 172 3.75 6.87 19.46
C SER A 172 5.15 6.32 19.19
N HIS A 173 5.31 5.00 19.25
CA HIS A 173 6.59 4.30 19.06
C HIS A 173 6.47 3.25 17.97
N ASP A 174 7.57 3.00 17.27
CA ASP A 174 7.63 1.95 16.25
C ASP A 174 7.59 0.56 16.92
N LYS A 175 6.92 -0.37 16.24
CA LYS A 175 6.78 -1.74 16.69
C LYS A 175 6.81 -2.66 15.47
N PRO A 176 7.67 -3.70 15.44
CA PRO A 176 7.72 -4.63 14.32
C PRO A 176 6.37 -5.27 14.03
N GLY A 177 6.00 -5.34 12.74
CA GLY A 177 4.91 -6.15 12.25
C GLY A 177 5.32 -7.60 11.99
N PHE A 178 4.56 -8.32 11.14
CA PHE A 178 4.76 -9.74 10.90
C PHE A 178 6.15 -10.07 10.33
N TRP A 179 6.50 -9.51 9.16
CA TRP A 179 7.78 -9.82 8.51
C TRP A 179 8.96 -9.16 9.23
N GLU A 180 8.79 -7.97 9.76
CA GLU A 180 9.81 -7.26 10.54
C GLU A 180 10.22 -8.09 11.78
N SER A 181 9.26 -8.74 12.44
CA SER A 181 9.53 -9.66 13.59
C SER A 181 10.28 -10.93 13.17
N LEU A 182 10.26 -11.28 11.89
CA LEU A 182 10.93 -12.43 11.30
C LEU A 182 12.25 -12.08 10.60
N GLY A 183 12.75 -10.83 10.81
CA GLY A 183 14.06 -10.41 10.34
C GLY A 183 14.06 -9.61 9.03
N TYR A 184 12.92 -9.15 8.54
CA TYR A 184 12.88 -8.15 7.46
C TYR A 184 13.22 -6.77 8.02
N HIS A 185 13.64 -5.86 7.12
CA HIS A 185 14.00 -4.50 7.52
C HIS A 185 12.81 -3.74 8.08
N ILE A 186 13.02 -2.95 9.14
CA ILE A 186 11.94 -2.23 9.82
C ILE A 186 11.27 -1.18 8.92
N TYR A 187 12.00 -0.57 7.99
CA TYR A 187 11.50 0.46 7.07
C TYR A 187 11.22 -0.08 5.66
N GLY A 188 12.22 -0.69 5.00
CA GLY A 188 12.05 -1.38 3.72
C GLY A 188 12.06 -0.47 2.49
N ASP A 189 13.03 0.46 2.40
CA ASP A 189 13.26 1.28 1.20
C ASP A 189 13.92 0.44 0.09
N PRO A 190 13.27 0.26 -1.09
CA PRO A 190 13.84 -0.50 -2.19
C PRO A 190 15.09 0.17 -2.81
N TRP A 191 15.20 1.50 -2.79
CA TRP A 191 16.32 2.22 -3.37
C TRP A 191 17.58 2.16 -2.51
N ARG A 192 17.41 1.85 -1.21
CA ARG A 192 18.49 1.55 -0.26
C ARG A 192 18.74 0.04 -0.11
N GLU A 193 17.99 -0.77 -0.84
CA GLU A 193 18.02 -2.23 -0.77
C GLU A 193 17.76 -2.80 0.63
N GLN A 194 16.95 -2.13 1.43
CA GLN A 194 16.60 -2.50 2.80
C GLN A 194 15.64 -3.70 2.84
N ARG A 195 16.19 -4.91 2.66
CA ARG A 195 15.41 -6.18 2.63
C ARG A 195 15.32 -6.82 4.00
N TYR A 196 16.43 -6.84 4.71
CA TYR A 196 16.60 -7.56 5.98
C TYR A 196 17.07 -6.61 7.09
N SER A 197 16.90 -7.05 8.33
CA SER A 197 17.27 -6.26 9.52
C SER A 197 18.77 -5.96 9.62
N SER A 198 19.61 -6.67 8.85
CA SER A 198 21.06 -6.43 8.74
C SER A 198 21.43 -5.35 7.71
N ASP A 199 20.49 -4.93 6.88
CA ASP A 199 20.75 -3.96 5.80
C ASP A 199 20.67 -2.53 6.39
N GLU A 200 21.57 -1.62 5.96
CA GLU A 200 21.66 -0.23 6.46
C GLU A 200 20.70 0.75 5.73
#